data_b15c495bd55c5a8286ff2d278d2e0a9a
#
_entry.id   b15c495bd55c5a8286ff2d278d2e0a9a
#
_cell.length_a   1.000
_cell.length_b   1.000
_cell.length_c   1.000
_cell.angle_alpha   90.00
_cell.angle_beta   90.00
_cell.angle_gamma   90.00
#
_symmetry.space_group_name_H-M   'P 1'
#
loop_
_entity.id
_entity.type
_entity.pdbx_description
1 polymer ?
#
loop_
_entity_poly.entity_id
_entity_poly.type
_entity_poly.pdbx_seq_one_letter_code
_entity_poly.pdbx_strand_id
1 'polypeptide(L)'
;MNQILNTVHISNFKSIGSCTLSNLNRINIFIGKPNVGKSNIIEALSLYSIPFLVESIPRKLTSLVRLENELELFHNGNNQLAIEVSSDIGICSLHYNREQGLYGELNLIEDFYRIQIDDKLKVKGLKLLNNQQPQVKLYNFQTNIKFKKSHAKYLIPPYGSNLLSVIEAHPNLKKNVMELFKENNLEIVFDKASQTIKILKKVGSDIFLIPYNSIADTLQRLIFFQSAIFSNSGSVLLFYE
;
A
#
# COMPACT_ATOMS: atom_id res chain seq x y z
N MET A 1 18.15 -10.13 12.24
CA MET A 1 16.79 -9.62 11.96
C MET A 1 15.95 -10.83 11.62
N ASN A 2 14.89 -11.10 12.36
CA ASN A 2 14.01 -12.22 12.04
C ASN A 2 13.31 -11.93 10.72
N GLN A 3 13.28 -12.91 9.84
CA GLN A 3 12.54 -12.86 8.59
C GLN A 3 11.05 -12.80 8.94
N ILE A 4 10.35 -11.76 8.47
CA ILE A 4 8.95 -11.52 8.84
C ILE A 4 8.01 -12.43 8.05
N LEU A 5 8.37 -12.77 6.81
CA LEU A 5 7.57 -13.60 5.90
C LEU A 5 8.48 -14.60 5.19
N ASN A 6 8.25 -15.90 5.40
CA ASN A 6 9.03 -16.97 4.78
C ASN A 6 8.21 -17.82 3.81
N THR A 7 6.95 -18.10 4.17
CA THR A 7 6.07 -18.94 3.36
C THR A 7 4.71 -18.27 3.20
N VAL A 8 4.16 -18.35 1.98
CA VAL A 8 2.81 -17.89 1.64
C VAL A 8 2.11 -18.95 0.82
N HIS A 9 0.88 -19.26 1.17
CA HIS A 9 -0.03 -20.05 0.36
C HIS A 9 -1.22 -19.21 -0.06
N ILE A 10 -1.57 -19.24 -1.35
CA ILE A 10 -2.69 -18.49 -1.93
C ILE A 10 -3.61 -19.51 -2.61
N SER A 11 -4.90 -19.46 -2.32
CA SER A 11 -5.91 -20.32 -2.96
C SER A 11 -7.12 -19.53 -3.42
N ASN A 12 -7.69 -19.96 -4.54
CA ASN A 12 -8.92 -19.44 -5.14
C ASN A 12 -8.92 -17.93 -5.41
N PHE A 13 -7.78 -17.34 -5.80
CA PHE A 13 -7.67 -15.89 -6.01
C PHE A 13 -7.35 -15.55 -7.47
N LYS A 14 -8.29 -14.92 -8.17
CA LYS A 14 -8.16 -14.44 -9.57
C LYS A 14 -7.63 -15.53 -10.52
N SER A 15 -6.45 -15.36 -11.10
CA SER A 15 -5.82 -16.40 -11.93
C SER A 15 -5.15 -17.52 -11.14
N ILE A 16 -5.10 -17.42 -9.81
CA ILE A 16 -4.41 -18.37 -8.95
C ILE A 16 -5.41 -19.37 -8.38
N GLY A 17 -5.42 -20.60 -8.87
CA GLY A 17 -6.17 -21.69 -8.26
C GLY A 17 -5.56 -22.11 -6.92
N SER A 18 -4.25 -22.41 -6.93
CA SER A 18 -3.44 -22.67 -5.74
C SER A 18 -1.97 -22.36 -6.06
N CYS A 19 -1.29 -21.67 -5.14
CA CYS A 19 0.13 -21.34 -5.28
C CYS A 19 0.78 -21.29 -3.90
N THR A 20 1.95 -21.89 -3.76
CA THR A 20 2.77 -21.77 -2.55
C THR A 20 4.10 -21.14 -2.91
N LEU A 21 4.44 -20.06 -2.20
CA LEU A 21 5.74 -19.42 -2.23
C LEU A 21 6.47 -19.81 -0.96
N SER A 22 7.68 -20.33 -1.08
CA SER A 22 8.51 -20.73 0.06
C SER A 22 9.91 -20.14 -0.06
N ASN A 23 10.62 -20.07 1.04
CA ASN A 23 11.97 -19.52 1.12
C ASN A 23 12.01 -18.04 0.65
N LEU A 24 11.00 -17.28 1.00
CA LEU A 24 10.99 -15.85 0.74
C LEU A 24 12.13 -15.18 1.51
N ASN A 25 12.83 -14.28 0.85
CA ASN A 25 13.98 -13.55 1.38
C ASN A 25 13.56 -12.13 1.80
N ARG A 26 14.55 -11.35 2.26
CA ARG A 26 14.36 -9.94 2.60
C ARG A 26 13.86 -9.11 1.42
N ILE A 27 14.30 -9.42 0.20
CA ILE A 27 13.87 -8.78 -1.06
C ILE A 27 13.49 -9.89 -2.01
N ASN A 28 12.25 -9.83 -2.52
CA ASN A 28 11.71 -10.78 -3.49
C ASN A 28 11.22 -9.99 -4.71
N ILE A 29 11.62 -10.43 -5.89
CA ILE A 29 11.25 -9.79 -7.16
C ILE A 29 10.55 -10.81 -8.03
N PHE A 30 9.30 -10.54 -8.42
CA PHE A 30 8.53 -11.40 -9.32
C PHE A 30 8.72 -10.97 -10.77
N ILE A 31 9.43 -11.79 -11.53
CA ILE A 31 9.74 -11.54 -12.94
C ILE A 31 9.12 -12.64 -13.80
N GLY A 32 8.62 -12.29 -14.98
CA GLY A 32 8.09 -13.25 -15.94
C GLY A 32 7.28 -12.58 -17.06
N LYS A 33 6.78 -13.39 -18.00
CA LYS A 33 5.97 -12.93 -19.13
C LYS A 33 4.70 -12.20 -18.67
N PRO A 34 4.10 -11.34 -19.50
CA PRO A 34 2.77 -10.78 -19.23
C PRO A 34 1.73 -11.87 -18.95
N ASN A 35 0.71 -11.56 -18.18
CA ASN A 35 -0.48 -12.40 -17.88
C ASN A 35 -0.20 -13.76 -17.21
N VAL A 36 0.94 -13.96 -16.55
CA VAL A 36 1.24 -15.20 -15.79
C VAL A 36 0.88 -15.13 -14.31
N GLY A 37 0.16 -14.10 -13.88
CA GLY A 37 -0.32 -13.98 -12.49
C GLY A 37 0.61 -13.29 -11.49
N LYS A 38 1.76 -12.73 -11.91
CA LYS A 38 2.69 -12.02 -10.99
C LYS A 38 2.02 -10.96 -10.13
N SER A 39 1.24 -10.08 -10.78
CA SER A 39 0.50 -9.04 -10.09
C SER A 39 -0.53 -9.61 -9.12
N ASN A 40 -1.15 -10.74 -9.46
CA ASN A 40 -2.13 -11.39 -8.61
C ASN A 40 -1.52 -11.92 -7.30
N ILE A 41 -0.23 -12.27 -7.29
CA ILE A 41 0.50 -12.62 -6.05
C ILE A 41 0.57 -11.38 -5.13
N ILE A 42 0.99 -10.23 -5.67
CA ILE A 42 1.08 -8.99 -4.89
C ILE A 42 -0.32 -8.54 -4.42
N GLU A 43 -1.32 -8.64 -5.30
CA GLU A 43 -2.71 -8.31 -4.96
C GLU A 43 -3.28 -9.25 -3.89
N ALA A 44 -2.98 -10.55 -3.92
CA ALA A 44 -3.38 -11.50 -2.88
C ALA A 44 -2.74 -11.14 -1.53
N LEU A 45 -1.43 -10.90 -1.50
CA LEU A 45 -0.72 -10.45 -0.30
C LEU A 45 -1.24 -9.10 0.22
N SER A 46 -1.73 -8.23 -0.67
CA SER A 46 -2.27 -6.94 -0.28
C SER A 46 -3.57 -7.04 0.53
N LEU A 47 -4.25 -8.19 0.54
CA LEU A 47 -5.41 -8.40 1.39
C LEU A 47 -5.09 -8.24 2.88
N TYR A 48 -3.86 -8.52 3.29
CA TYR A 48 -3.38 -8.19 4.65
C TYR A 48 -3.39 -6.69 4.95
N SER A 49 -3.41 -5.83 3.92
CA SER A 49 -3.46 -4.37 4.06
C SER A 49 -4.89 -3.80 4.13
N ILE A 50 -5.94 -4.64 4.06
CA ILE A 50 -7.35 -4.19 4.13
C ILE A 50 -7.61 -3.25 5.32
N PRO A 51 -7.08 -3.50 6.54
CA PRO A 51 -7.30 -2.61 7.67
C PRO A 51 -6.91 -1.16 7.43
N PHE A 52 -5.88 -0.89 6.63
CA PHE A 52 -5.47 0.47 6.31
C PHE A 52 -6.45 1.22 5.40
N LEU A 53 -7.36 0.52 4.71
CA LEU A 53 -8.37 1.16 3.87
C LEU A 53 -9.34 2.03 4.68
N VAL A 54 -9.47 1.80 5.99
CA VAL A 54 -10.30 2.65 6.86
C VAL A 54 -9.76 4.08 6.96
N GLU A 55 -8.44 4.23 6.91
CA GLU A 55 -7.76 5.52 6.95
C GLU A 55 -7.54 6.12 5.55
N SER A 56 -7.71 5.33 4.49
CA SER A 56 -7.47 5.74 3.10
C SER A 56 -8.71 6.38 2.45
N ILE A 57 -8.49 7.13 1.36
CA ILE A 57 -9.55 7.61 0.47
C ILE A 57 -9.16 7.29 -0.96
N PRO A 58 -10.01 6.56 -1.70
CA PRO A 58 -11.29 5.94 -1.31
C PRO A 58 -11.09 4.71 -0.41
N ARG A 59 -12.08 4.44 0.45
CA ARG A 59 -12.10 3.24 1.32
C ARG A 59 -12.58 2.01 0.54
N LYS A 60 -11.95 1.74 -0.60
CA LYS A 60 -12.38 0.69 -1.53
C LYS A 60 -11.32 -0.39 -1.68
N LEU A 61 -11.77 -1.63 -1.84
CA LEU A 61 -10.90 -2.77 -2.14
C LEU A 61 -10.11 -2.57 -3.44
N THR A 62 -10.66 -1.81 -4.40
CA THR A 62 -9.98 -1.42 -5.64
C THR A 62 -8.69 -0.60 -5.42
N SER A 63 -8.44 -0.12 -4.21
CA SER A 63 -7.16 0.51 -3.86
C SER A 63 -6.03 -0.53 -3.63
N LEU A 64 -6.37 -1.79 -3.42
CA LEU A 64 -5.44 -2.89 -3.20
C LEU A 64 -5.42 -3.88 -4.36
N VAL A 65 -6.60 -4.15 -4.93
CA VAL A 65 -6.80 -5.18 -5.96
C VAL A 65 -7.52 -4.57 -7.15
N ARG A 66 -7.06 -4.85 -8.37
CA ARG A 66 -7.72 -4.41 -9.61
C ARG A 66 -8.92 -5.31 -9.90
N LEU A 67 -10.12 -4.77 -9.81
CA LEU A 67 -11.37 -5.47 -10.12
C LEU A 67 -12.48 -4.45 -10.43
N GLU A 68 -13.47 -4.88 -11.17
CA GLU A 68 -14.70 -4.12 -11.45
C GLU A 68 -15.86 -4.59 -10.56
N ASN A 69 -15.89 -5.89 -10.24
CA ASN A 69 -16.89 -6.49 -9.36
C ASN A 69 -16.26 -7.56 -8.44
N GLU A 70 -16.98 -7.93 -7.39
CA GLU A 70 -16.51 -8.84 -6.35
C GLU A 70 -16.22 -10.27 -6.83
N LEU A 71 -16.92 -10.74 -7.87
CA LEU A 71 -16.76 -12.12 -8.37
C LEU A 71 -15.43 -12.33 -9.10
N GLU A 72 -14.83 -11.25 -9.61
CA GLU A 72 -13.50 -11.30 -10.25
C GLU A 72 -12.36 -11.66 -9.28
N LEU A 73 -12.61 -11.57 -7.97
CA LEU A 73 -11.66 -12.01 -6.96
C LEU A 73 -11.46 -13.51 -6.97
N PHE A 74 -12.50 -14.27 -7.32
CA PHE A 74 -12.52 -15.73 -7.22
C PHE A 74 -11.94 -16.38 -8.47
N HIS A 75 -11.12 -17.41 -8.28
CA HIS A 75 -10.53 -18.16 -9.38
C HIS A 75 -11.64 -18.79 -10.24
N ASN A 76 -11.62 -18.48 -11.55
CA ASN A 76 -12.67 -18.90 -12.49
C ASN A 76 -14.10 -18.58 -12.05
N GLY A 77 -14.29 -17.52 -11.23
CA GLY A 77 -15.58 -17.14 -10.68
C GLY A 77 -16.15 -18.10 -9.62
N ASN A 78 -15.35 -19.04 -9.11
CA ASN A 78 -15.81 -20.02 -8.12
C ASN A 78 -15.93 -19.39 -6.73
N ASN A 79 -17.05 -18.74 -6.48
CA ASN A 79 -17.38 -18.10 -5.21
C ASN A 79 -18.00 -19.04 -4.15
N GLN A 80 -18.09 -20.33 -4.44
CA GLN A 80 -18.49 -21.35 -3.45
C GLN A 80 -17.35 -21.69 -2.48
N LEU A 81 -16.11 -21.48 -2.92
CA LEU A 81 -14.90 -21.66 -2.11
C LEU A 81 -14.43 -20.30 -1.61
N ALA A 82 -13.89 -20.27 -0.39
CA ALA A 82 -13.22 -19.09 0.13
C ALA A 82 -11.96 -18.74 -0.69
N ILE A 83 -11.66 -17.47 -0.78
CA ILE A 83 -10.29 -17.00 -1.06
C ILE A 83 -9.51 -17.16 0.23
N GLU A 84 -8.35 -17.77 0.18
CA GLU A 84 -7.47 -17.87 1.34
C GLU A 84 -6.04 -17.45 0.98
N VAL A 85 -5.50 -16.58 1.82
CA VAL A 85 -4.07 -16.22 1.81
C VAL A 85 -3.54 -16.52 3.20
N SER A 86 -2.74 -17.57 3.32
CA SER A 86 -2.12 -17.98 4.59
C SER A 86 -0.61 -17.82 4.56
N SER A 87 -0.02 -17.49 5.69
CA SER A 87 1.42 -17.24 5.82
C SER A 87 1.88 -17.37 7.27
N ASP A 88 3.20 -17.22 7.50
CA ASP A 88 3.79 -17.22 8.84
C ASP A 88 3.25 -16.11 9.75
N ILE A 89 2.65 -15.05 9.20
CA ILE A 89 2.14 -13.91 9.97
C ILE A 89 0.63 -13.97 10.19
N GLY A 90 -0.08 -14.89 9.56
CA GLY A 90 -1.52 -15.04 9.72
C GLY A 90 -2.25 -15.54 8.48
N ILE A 91 -3.58 -15.47 8.55
CA ILE A 91 -4.48 -15.97 7.52
C ILE A 91 -5.53 -14.90 7.21
N CYS A 92 -5.70 -14.58 5.93
CA CYS A 92 -6.82 -13.79 5.41
C CYS A 92 -7.75 -14.72 4.65
N SER A 93 -9.02 -14.78 5.03
CA SER A 93 -10.06 -15.52 4.32
C SER A 93 -11.19 -14.58 3.90
N LEU A 94 -11.61 -14.68 2.63
CA LEU A 94 -12.75 -13.93 2.10
C LEU A 94 -13.77 -14.89 1.49
N HIS A 95 -15.02 -14.64 1.78
CA HIS A 95 -16.18 -15.38 1.30
C HIS A 95 -17.15 -14.46 0.57
N TYR A 96 -17.99 -15.00 -0.27
CA TYR A 96 -19.07 -14.27 -0.92
C TYR A 96 -20.42 -14.90 -0.61
N ASN A 97 -21.38 -14.04 -0.30
CA ASN A 97 -22.78 -14.41 -0.18
C ASN A 97 -23.63 -13.31 -0.83
N ARG A 98 -24.67 -13.67 -1.58
CA ARG A 98 -25.56 -12.72 -2.26
C ARG A 98 -26.21 -11.70 -1.32
N GLU A 99 -26.50 -12.08 -0.09
CA GLU A 99 -27.17 -11.23 0.89
C GLU A 99 -26.20 -10.27 1.59
N GLN A 100 -24.96 -10.70 1.80
CA GLN A 100 -23.95 -9.96 2.58
C GLN A 100 -22.86 -9.31 1.74
N GLY A 101 -22.74 -9.70 0.47
CA GLY A 101 -21.59 -9.34 -0.37
C GLY A 101 -20.33 -10.10 0.03
N LEU A 102 -19.17 -9.43 -0.07
CA LEU A 102 -17.90 -9.98 0.39
C LEU A 102 -17.75 -9.80 1.90
N TYR A 103 -17.43 -10.87 2.59
CA TYR A 103 -17.15 -10.88 4.02
C TYR A 103 -16.00 -11.84 4.34
N GLY A 104 -15.37 -11.66 5.47
CA GLY A 104 -14.27 -12.53 5.86
C GLY A 104 -13.55 -12.08 7.11
N GLU A 105 -12.39 -12.66 7.30
CA GLU A 105 -11.57 -12.48 8.48
C GLU A 105 -10.09 -12.37 8.12
N LEU A 106 -9.39 -11.54 8.86
CA LEU A 106 -7.94 -11.47 8.85
C LEU A 106 -7.45 -11.78 10.26
N ASN A 107 -6.91 -12.99 10.42
CA ASN A 107 -6.32 -13.48 11.65
C ASN A 107 -4.81 -13.30 11.57
N LEU A 108 -4.26 -12.36 12.32
CA LEU A 108 -2.83 -12.17 12.48
C LEU A 108 -2.38 -12.77 13.82
N ILE A 109 -1.08 -12.95 14.01
CA ILE A 109 -0.53 -13.55 15.25
C ILE A 109 -1.04 -12.82 16.52
N GLU A 110 -1.17 -11.49 16.44
CA GLU A 110 -1.52 -10.65 17.60
C GLU A 110 -2.85 -9.91 17.44
N ASP A 111 -3.51 -10.00 16.24
CA ASP A 111 -4.71 -9.23 15.90
C ASP A 111 -5.72 -10.00 15.08
N PHE A 112 -6.97 -9.64 15.25
CA PHE A 112 -8.10 -10.19 14.50
C PHE A 112 -8.95 -9.07 13.92
N TYR A 113 -9.24 -9.17 12.62
CA TYR A 113 -10.11 -8.23 11.92
C TYR A 113 -11.26 -8.98 11.25
N ARG A 114 -12.48 -8.53 11.52
CA ARG A 114 -13.65 -8.97 10.75
C ARG A 114 -13.89 -7.99 9.61
N ILE A 115 -13.93 -8.50 8.38
CA ILE A 115 -14.00 -7.73 7.13
C ILE A 115 -15.42 -7.82 6.58
N GLN A 116 -15.99 -6.68 6.18
CA GLN A 116 -17.21 -6.62 5.39
C GLN A 116 -17.06 -5.57 4.29
N ILE A 117 -17.38 -5.96 3.05
CA ILE A 117 -17.24 -5.14 1.85
C ILE A 117 -18.57 -5.16 1.10
N ASP A 118 -19.08 -3.99 0.74
CA ASP A 118 -20.35 -3.85 0.04
C ASP A 118 -20.23 -4.10 -1.47
N ASP A 119 -21.37 -4.06 -2.16
CA ASP A 119 -21.54 -4.18 -3.61
C ASP A 119 -20.78 -3.12 -4.42
N LYS A 120 -20.39 -2.00 -3.78
CA LYS A 120 -19.55 -0.94 -4.36
C LYS A 120 -18.08 -1.12 -4.02
N LEU A 121 -17.70 -2.30 -3.53
CA LEU A 121 -16.34 -2.67 -3.11
C LEU A 121 -15.79 -1.77 -1.98
N LYS A 122 -16.68 -1.14 -1.20
CA LYS A 122 -16.31 -0.30 -0.08
C LYS A 122 -16.25 -1.11 1.21
N VAL A 123 -15.15 -0.97 1.94
CA VAL A 123 -15.00 -1.57 3.27
C VAL A 123 -15.95 -0.87 4.24
N LYS A 124 -16.93 -1.61 4.76
CA LYS A 124 -17.98 -1.10 5.67
C LYS A 124 -17.63 -1.24 7.14
N GLY A 125 -17.02 -2.35 7.50
CA GLY A 125 -16.73 -2.66 8.89
C GLY A 125 -15.37 -3.31 9.04
N LEU A 126 -14.60 -2.84 10.01
CA LEU A 126 -13.43 -3.49 10.54
C LEU A 126 -13.59 -3.47 12.05
N LYS A 127 -13.81 -4.62 12.66
CA LYS A 127 -13.77 -4.73 14.10
C LYS A 127 -12.38 -5.16 14.49
N LEU A 128 -11.65 -4.24 15.11
CA LEU A 128 -10.35 -4.47 15.71
C LEU A 128 -10.54 -5.00 17.13
N LEU A 129 -9.83 -6.04 17.51
CA LEU A 129 -9.78 -6.51 18.89
C LEU A 129 -8.62 -5.89 19.67
N ASN A 130 -7.49 -5.61 19.01
CA ASN A 130 -6.32 -4.96 19.56
C ASN A 130 -5.89 -3.78 18.68
N ASN A 131 -5.09 -2.86 19.22
CA ASN A 131 -4.69 -1.62 18.53
C ASN A 131 -3.39 -1.75 17.72
N GLN A 132 -2.99 -2.96 17.35
CA GLN A 132 -1.78 -3.14 16.55
C GLN A 132 -2.09 -3.01 15.05
N GLN A 133 -1.13 -2.51 14.31
CA GLN A 133 -1.31 -2.31 12.86
C GLN A 133 -0.79 -3.53 12.10
N PRO A 134 -1.46 -3.91 10.99
CA PRO A 134 -0.98 -5.00 10.15
C PRO A 134 0.46 -4.77 9.70
N GLN A 135 1.24 -5.84 9.70
CA GLN A 135 2.65 -5.78 9.32
C GLN A 135 2.86 -5.68 7.81
N VAL A 136 1.87 -6.11 7.00
CA VAL A 136 1.94 -6.05 5.52
C VAL A 136 1.30 -4.77 5.03
N LYS A 137 2.03 -4.01 4.22
CA LYS A 137 1.60 -2.70 3.69
C LYS A 137 1.84 -2.62 2.19
N LEU A 138 0.77 -2.47 1.41
CA LEU A 138 0.86 -2.21 -0.02
C LEU A 138 1.10 -0.72 -0.27
N TYR A 139 2.07 -0.42 -1.13
CA TYR A 139 2.34 0.93 -1.62
C TYR A 139 2.18 0.99 -3.13
N ASN A 140 1.27 1.84 -3.57
CA ASN A 140 0.96 2.10 -4.96
C ASN A 140 1.11 3.60 -5.22
N PHE A 141 2.13 3.97 -5.97
CA PHE A 141 2.38 5.36 -6.29
C PHE A 141 1.28 5.93 -7.18
N GLN A 142 0.82 7.12 -6.83
CA GLN A 142 -0.11 7.90 -7.66
C GLN A 142 0.34 9.35 -7.71
N THR A 143 0.20 9.97 -8.89
CA THR A 143 0.34 11.41 -9.06
C THR A 143 -0.90 12.14 -8.48
N ASN A 144 -0.76 13.42 -8.19
CA ASN A 144 -1.87 14.30 -7.77
C ASN A 144 -2.54 13.93 -6.43
N ILE A 145 -1.83 13.22 -5.55
CA ILE A 145 -2.32 12.96 -4.20
C ILE A 145 -2.35 14.27 -3.39
N LYS A 146 -3.50 14.55 -2.77
CA LYS A 146 -3.63 15.63 -1.79
C LYS A 146 -3.06 15.16 -0.46
N PHE A 147 -2.00 15.80 -0.01
CA PHE A 147 -1.41 15.49 1.28
C PHE A 147 -2.31 15.94 2.43
N LYS A 148 -2.30 15.15 3.50
CA LYS A 148 -3.05 15.41 4.72
C LYS A 148 -2.11 15.37 5.91
N LYS A 149 -2.36 16.24 6.88
CA LYS A 149 -1.67 16.18 8.17
C LYS A 149 -2.05 14.88 8.89
N SER A 150 -1.05 14.17 9.40
CA SER A 150 -1.24 12.95 10.17
C SER A 150 -0.20 12.86 11.28
N HIS A 151 -0.57 12.21 12.38
CA HIS A 151 0.35 11.87 13.47
C HIS A 151 1.02 10.50 13.27
N ALA A 152 0.62 9.74 12.24
CA ALA A 152 1.26 8.48 11.90
C ALA A 152 2.73 8.74 11.51
N LYS A 153 3.65 8.00 12.15
CA LYS A 153 5.10 8.09 11.86
C LYS A 153 5.49 7.28 10.63
N TYR A 154 4.61 6.45 10.10
CA TYR A 154 4.79 5.66 8.89
C TYR A 154 3.98 6.25 7.75
N LEU A 155 4.41 5.96 6.51
CA LEU A 155 3.66 6.34 5.32
C LEU A 155 2.34 5.53 5.26
N ILE A 156 1.20 6.21 5.22
CA ILE A 156 -0.11 5.54 5.23
C ILE A 156 -0.37 4.85 3.89
N PRO A 157 -0.54 3.50 3.89
CA PRO A 157 -0.86 2.77 2.66
C PRO A 157 -2.27 3.12 2.14
N PRO A 158 -2.55 2.89 0.85
CA PRO A 158 -1.60 2.52 -0.18
C PRO A 158 -0.91 3.73 -0.84
N TYR A 159 -1.45 4.94 -0.71
CA TYR A 159 -1.09 6.10 -1.54
C TYR A 159 -0.22 7.15 -0.84
N GLY A 160 0.09 6.97 0.43
CA GLY A 160 0.97 7.88 1.15
C GLY A 160 0.41 9.30 1.33
N SER A 161 -0.89 9.40 1.64
CA SER A 161 -1.55 10.72 1.79
C SER A 161 -0.92 11.63 2.85
N ASN A 162 -0.09 11.09 3.74
CA ASN A 162 0.64 11.82 4.79
C ASN A 162 2.13 12.02 4.47
N LEU A 163 2.54 11.95 3.21
CA LEU A 163 3.95 12.01 2.78
C LEU A 163 4.71 13.18 3.41
N LEU A 164 4.15 14.39 3.38
CA LEU A 164 4.77 15.56 3.98
C LEU A 164 5.02 15.38 5.48
N SER A 165 4.02 14.86 6.22
CA SER A 165 4.15 14.62 7.67
C SER A 165 5.24 13.59 7.98
N VAL A 166 5.36 12.55 7.15
CA VAL A 166 6.39 11.51 7.29
C VAL A 166 7.79 12.07 7.03
N ILE A 167 7.98 12.83 5.95
CA ILE A 167 9.27 13.45 5.65
C ILE A 167 9.70 14.37 6.81
N GLU A 168 8.77 15.14 7.37
CA GLU A 168 9.06 16.02 8.50
C GLU A 168 9.35 15.28 9.81
N ALA A 169 8.72 14.13 10.04
CA ALA A 169 8.93 13.31 11.23
C ALA A 169 10.29 12.56 11.22
N HIS A 170 10.92 12.41 10.05
CA HIS A 170 12.15 11.64 9.87
C HIS A 170 13.31 12.53 9.35
N PRO A 171 14.16 13.09 10.23
CA PRO A 171 15.22 14.04 9.82
C PRO A 171 16.17 13.51 8.74
N ASN A 172 16.56 12.24 8.82
CA ASN A 172 17.44 11.61 7.83
C ASN A 172 16.75 11.49 6.46
N LEU A 173 15.48 11.10 6.42
CA LEU A 173 14.68 11.06 5.20
C LEU A 173 14.56 12.46 4.60
N LYS A 174 14.26 13.45 5.43
CA LYS A 174 14.17 14.85 5.00
C LYS A 174 15.47 15.34 4.36
N LYS A 175 16.61 15.03 4.97
CA LYS A 175 17.93 15.37 4.43
C LYS A 175 18.13 14.71 3.07
N ASN A 176 17.89 13.41 2.94
CA ASN A 176 18.03 12.67 1.68
C ASN A 176 17.14 13.26 0.57
N VAL A 177 15.88 13.58 0.89
CA VAL A 177 14.96 14.21 -0.06
C VAL A 177 15.49 15.59 -0.50
N MET A 178 16.00 16.41 0.43
CA MET A 178 16.57 17.71 0.07
C MET A 178 17.82 17.58 -0.81
N GLU A 179 18.69 16.61 -0.54
CA GLU A 179 19.88 16.34 -1.36
C GLU A 179 19.51 15.93 -2.78
N LEU A 180 18.51 15.07 -2.94
CA LEU A 180 17.99 14.63 -4.24
C LEU A 180 17.55 15.80 -5.14
N PHE A 181 16.95 16.85 -4.54
CA PHE A 181 16.57 18.05 -5.28
C PHE A 181 17.78 18.93 -5.64
N LYS A 182 18.75 19.05 -4.74
CA LYS A 182 19.98 19.82 -5.01
C LYS A 182 20.77 19.25 -6.17
N GLU A 183 20.86 17.92 -6.29
CA GLU A 183 21.51 17.24 -7.42
C GLU A 183 20.88 17.62 -8.78
N ASN A 184 19.59 18.01 -8.76
CA ASN A 184 18.85 18.45 -9.95
C ASN A 184 18.76 19.99 -10.06
N ASN A 185 19.58 20.75 -9.33
CA ASN A 185 19.55 22.23 -9.27
C ASN A 185 18.18 22.79 -8.85
N LEU A 186 17.49 22.11 -7.95
CA LEU A 186 16.19 22.48 -7.39
C LEU A 186 16.29 22.59 -5.88
N GLU A 187 15.44 23.41 -5.28
CA GLU A 187 15.27 23.47 -3.83
C GLU A 187 13.85 23.09 -3.45
N ILE A 188 13.70 22.21 -2.46
CA ILE A 188 12.38 21.77 -1.99
C ILE A 188 11.92 22.67 -0.83
N VAL A 189 10.66 23.07 -0.86
CA VAL A 189 10.00 23.88 0.17
C VAL A 189 8.82 23.08 0.74
N PHE A 190 8.84 22.86 2.04
CA PHE A 190 7.76 22.18 2.78
C PHE A 190 6.83 23.24 3.38
N ASP A 191 5.66 23.43 2.75
CA ASP A 191 4.64 24.33 3.22
C ASP A 191 3.71 23.59 4.20
N LYS A 192 4.00 23.75 5.49
CA LYS A 192 3.25 23.10 6.58
C LYS A 192 1.83 23.65 6.74
N ALA A 193 1.60 24.89 6.39
CA ALA A 193 0.30 25.53 6.55
C ALA A 193 -0.69 24.98 5.52
N SER A 194 -0.28 24.91 4.26
CA SER A 194 -1.12 24.38 3.17
C SER A 194 -1.00 22.86 2.98
N GLN A 195 -0.14 22.18 3.74
CA GLN A 195 0.17 20.75 3.58
C GLN A 195 0.59 20.42 2.14
N THR A 196 1.45 21.25 1.55
CA THR A 196 1.95 21.07 0.19
C THR A 196 3.48 21.05 0.14
N ILE A 197 3.99 20.37 -0.86
CA ILE A 197 5.42 20.44 -1.23
C ILE A 197 5.52 21.31 -2.48
N LYS A 198 6.42 22.25 -2.48
CA LYS A 198 6.72 23.14 -3.61
C LYS A 198 8.19 23.05 -3.93
N ILE A 199 8.53 23.30 -5.18
CA ILE A 199 9.91 23.32 -5.64
C ILE A 199 10.25 24.76 -5.99
N LEU A 200 11.30 25.27 -5.41
CA LEU A 200 11.83 26.59 -5.71
C LEU A 200 12.86 26.46 -6.83
N LYS A 201 12.65 27.20 -7.90
CA LYS A 201 13.58 27.35 -9.01
C LYS A 201 13.98 28.81 -9.15
N LYS A 202 15.28 29.07 -9.13
CA LYS A 202 15.84 30.41 -9.38
C LYS A 202 16.22 30.54 -10.85
N VAL A 203 15.76 31.62 -11.50
CA VAL A 203 16.14 31.95 -12.87
C VAL A 203 16.53 33.43 -12.90
N GLY A 204 17.82 33.70 -12.92
CA GLY A 204 18.36 35.06 -12.71
C GLY A 204 18.00 35.61 -11.33
N SER A 205 17.31 36.76 -11.29
CA SER A 205 16.79 37.36 -10.04
C SER A 205 15.44 36.85 -9.62
N ASP A 206 14.76 36.08 -10.47
CA ASP A 206 13.38 35.66 -10.24
C ASP A 206 13.32 34.31 -9.55
N ILE A 207 12.27 34.17 -8.70
CA ILE A 207 12.00 32.94 -7.94
C ILE A 207 10.67 32.37 -8.40
N PHE A 208 10.69 31.13 -8.88
CA PHE A 208 9.49 30.38 -9.27
C PHE A 208 9.20 29.29 -8.24
N LEU A 209 7.93 29.20 -7.81
CA LEU A 209 7.43 28.09 -6.98
C LEU A 209 6.63 27.13 -7.87
N ILE A 210 7.23 25.96 -8.11
CA ILE A 210 6.63 24.90 -8.93
C ILE A 210 5.91 23.92 -8.01
N PRO A 211 4.64 23.55 -8.29
CA PRO A 211 3.94 22.51 -7.54
C PRO A 211 4.67 21.16 -7.62
N TYR A 212 4.64 20.40 -6.53
CA TYR A 212 5.25 19.05 -6.46
C TYR A 212 4.84 18.14 -7.62
N ASN A 213 3.55 18.17 -7.99
CA ASN A 213 3.01 17.34 -9.07
C ASN A 213 3.50 17.75 -10.48
N SER A 214 4.21 18.85 -10.59
CA SER A 214 4.79 19.32 -11.88
C SER A 214 6.24 18.92 -12.08
N ILE A 215 6.86 18.24 -11.12
CA ILE A 215 8.22 17.69 -11.28
C ILE A 215 8.18 16.32 -11.95
N ALA A 216 9.36 15.85 -12.39
CA ALA A 216 9.50 14.54 -13.01
C ALA A 216 8.88 13.42 -12.15
N ASP A 217 8.08 12.58 -12.78
CA ASP A 217 7.40 11.45 -12.14
C ASP A 217 8.38 10.52 -11.41
N THR A 218 9.54 10.29 -12.00
CA THR A 218 10.63 9.49 -11.41
C THR A 218 11.07 10.02 -10.05
N LEU A 219 11.20 11.35 -9.88
CA LEU A 219 11.55 11.96 -8.60
C LEU A 219 10.43 11.78 -7.56
N GLN A 220 9.18 11.95 -7.97
CA GLN A 220 8.03 11.75 -7.10
C GLN A 220 7.95 10.29 -6.61
N ARG A 221 8.16 9.31 -7.51
CA ARG A 221 8.22 7.88 -7.19
C ARG A 221 9.34 7.57 -6.21
N LEU A 222 10.53 8.08 -6.47
CA LEU A 222 11.69 7.85 -5.62
C LEU A 222 11.46 8.36 -4.19
N ILE A 223 10.91 9.56 -4.04
CA ILE A 223 10.56 10.13 -2.74
C ILE A 223 9.50 9.29 -2.04
N PHE A 224 8.48 8.86 -2.76
CA PHE A 224 7.39 8.04 -2.23
C PHE A 224 7.92 6.69 -1.70
N PHE A 225 8.67 5.95 -2.52
CA PHE A 225 9.20 4.65 -2.11
C PHE A 225 10.27 4.75 -1.04
N GLN A 226 11.15 5.74 -1.09
CA GLN A 226 12.08 6.00 0.00
C GLN A 226 11.34 6.29 1.31
N SER A 227 10.28 7.10 1.26
CA SER A 227 9.48 7.40 2.45
C SER A 227 8.78 6.16 3.00
N ALA A 228 8.27 5.28 2.13
CA ALA A 228 7.70 4.00 2.55
C ALA A 228 8.73 3.12 3.26
N ILE A 229 9.93 2.98 2.69
CA ILE A 229 11.00 2.16 3.25
C ILE A 229 11.51 2.73 4.59
N PHE A 230 11.83 4.01 4.63
CA PHE A 230 12.39 4.66 5.83
C PHE A 230 11.43 4.70 7.02
N SER A 231 10.12 4.80 6.75
CA SER A 231 9.12 4.96 7.81
C SER A 231 8.54 3.64 8.33
N ASN A 232 8.96 2.49 7.79
CA ASN A 232 8.36 1.18 8.11
C ASN A 232 9.40 0.13 8.50
N SER A 233 10.04 0.31 9.64
CA SER A 233 10.87 -0.75 10.23
C SER A 233 10.00 -1.92 10.72
N GLY A 234 10.40 -3.16 10.40
CA GLY A 234 9.69 -4.35 10.87
C GLY A 234 8.38 -4.66 10.15
N SER A 235 8.17 -4.13 8.94
CA SER A 235 7.00 -4.41 8.12
C SER A 235 7.38 -5.10 6.80
N VAL A 236 6.47 -5.89 6.25
CA VAL A 236 6.52 -6.38 4.87
C VAL A 236 5.96 -5.30 3.96
N LEU A 237 6.75 -4.84 3.01
CA LEU A 237 6.34 -3.80 2.08
C LEU A 237 6.11 -4.44 0.71
N LEU A 238 4.93 -4.22 0.17
CA LEU A 238 4.54 -4.62 -1.17
C LEU A 238 4.57 -3.38 -2.07
N PHE A 239 5.33 -3.44 -3.14
CA PHE A 239 5.38 -2.39 -4.15
C PHE A 239 4.77 -2.90 -5.44
N TYR A 240 3.86 -2.11 -5.97
CA TYR A 240 3.16 -2.39 -7.20
C TYR A 240 3.46 -1.27 -8.21
N GLU A 241 4.00 -1.64 -9.37
CA GLU A 241 4.23 -0.79 -10.54
C GLU A 241 3.49 -1.30 -11.77
#